data_98631d0288e60c762a9c8d011d54e8ef
#
_entry.id   98631d0288e60c762a9c8d011d54e8ef
#
_cell.length_a   1.000
_cell.length_b   1.000
_cell.length_c   1.000
_cell.angle_alpha   90.00
_cell.angle_beta   90.00
_cell.angle_gamma   90.00
#
_symmetry.space_group_name_H-M   'P 1'
#
loop_
_entity.id
_entity.type
_entity.pdbx_description
1 polymer ?
#
loop_
_entity_poly.entity_id
_entity_poly.type
_entity_poly.pdbx_seq_one_letter_code
_entity_poly.pdbx_strand_id
1 'polypeptide(L)'
;MAAHWLVSREALEKVGVFSRLFPIYGNDDNWCDRARFHGYKVGIVPAARAVHDRAYREEPKEKVIYRNYYMGSLVRLCDINRPLWERFLYVCLFTLVKAVKYGSILPFKHFRSLVRMLPEIRQARQAFR
;
A
#
# COMPACT_ATOMS: atom_id res chain seq x y z
N MET A 1 9.54 -3.67 1.18
CA MET A 1 10.15 -2.75 0.18
C MET A 1 10.75 -3.57 -0.94
N ALA A 2 10.30 -3.36 -2.14
CA ALA A 2 10.78 -4.08 -3.32
C ALA A 2 11.91 -3.27 -4.00
N ALA A 3 13.10 -3.35 -3.45
CA ALA A 3 14.28 -2.79 -4.10
C ALA A 3 14.73 -3.64 -5.31
N HIS A 4 14.44 -4.95 -5.26
CA HIS A 4 14.84 -5.90 -6.30
C HIS A 4 13.67 -6.88 -6.55
N TRP A 5 13.01 -6.72 -7.70
CA TRP A 5 11.90 -7.56 -8.11
C TRP A 5 12.20 -8.25 -9.43
N LEU A 6 11.78 -9.50 -9.50
CA LEU A 6 11.67 -10.23 -10.75
C LEU A 6 10.18 -10.52 -10.98
N VAL A 7 9.66 -10.09 -12.12
CA VAL A 7 8.26 -10.27 -12.50
C VAL A 7 8.22 -10.90 -13.87
N SER A 8 7.42 -11.95 -14.05
CA SER A 8 7.23 -12.53 -15.38
C SER A 8 6.45 -11.56 -16.28
N ARG A 9 6.72 -11.60 -17.58
CA ARG A 9 5.99 -10.80 -18.57
C ARG A 9 4.48 -11.07 -18.48
N GLU A 10 4.09 -12.33 -18.40
CA GLU A 10 2.70 -12.74 -18.28
C GLU A 10 2.01 -12.10 -17.06
N ALA A 11 2.67 -12.12 -15.89
CA ALA A 11 2.13 -11.48 -14.70
C ALA A 11 1.99 -9.98 -14.89
N LEU A 12 2.97 -9.31 -15.54
CA LEU A 12 2.91 -7.88 -15.81
C LEU A 12 1.76 -7.52 -16.78
N GLU A 13 1.55 -8.33 -17.80
CA GLU A 13 0.46 -8.14 -18.78
C GLU A 13 -0.91 -8.35 -18.12
N LYS A 14 -1.05 -9.36 -17.25
CA LYS A 14 -2.32 -9.67 -16.58
C LYS A 14 -2.66 -8.73 -15.43
N VAL A 15 -1.68 -8.46 -14.55
CA VAL A 15 -1.87 -7.65 -13.33
C VAL A 15 -1.78 -6.15 -13.65
N GLY A 16 -1.09 -5.81 -14.73
CA GLY A 16 -0.82 -4.42 -15.13
C GLY A 16 0.32 -3.77 -14.35
N VAL A 17 0.61 -2.54 -14.70
CA VAL A 17 1.68 -1.71 -14.10
C VAL A 17 1.30 -1.18 -12.72
N PHE A 18 2.22 -0.50 -12.06
CA PHE A 18 1.96 0.14 -10.76
C PHE A 18 0.85 1.19 -10.86
N SER A 19 0.01 1.25 -9.82
CA SER A 19 -1.07 2.21 -9.74
C SER A 19 -0.55 3.62 -9.46
N ARG A 20 -1.08 4.61 -10.19
CA ARG A 20 -0.74 6.03 -10.00
C ARG A 20 -1.12 6.59 -8.62
N LEU A 21 -1.96 5.89 -7.87
CA LEU A 21 -2.30 6.26 -6.48
C LEU A 21 -1.10 6.12 -5.53
N PHE A 22 -0.04 5.42 -5.94
CA PHE A 22 1.14 5.13 -5.13
C PHE A 22 2.41 5.70 -5.76
N PRO A 23 2.72 7.00 -5.57
CA PRO A 23 3.86 7.62 -6.23
C PRO A 23 5.22 7.13 -5.71
N ILE A 24 5.32 6.74 -4.42
CA ILE A 24 6.59 6.35 -3.81
C ILE A 24 6.48 5.10 -2.95
N TYR A 25 5.49 5.03 -2.04
CA TYR A 25 5.34 3.95 -1.06
C TYR A 25 4.06 3.16 -1.29
N GLY A 26 4.10 1.84 -1.01
CA GLY A 26 2.94 0.96 -1.07
C GLY A 26 2.57 0.50 -2.48
N ASN A 27 3.29 0.90 -3.52
CA ASN A 27 3.11 0.43 -4.88
C ASN A 27 3.42 -1.06 -5.02
N ASP A 28 4.46 -1.53 -4.32
CA ASP A 28 4.87 -2.93 -4.22
C ASP A 28 3.80 -3.78 -3.52
N ASP A 29 3.34 -3.35 -2.34
CA ASP A 29 2.29 -4.06 -1.61
C ASP A 29 0.99 -4.13 -2.42
N ASN A 30 0.57 -3.01 -3.02
CA ASN A 30 -0.62 -2.98 -3.87
C ASN A 30 -0.48 -3.88 -5.11
N TRP A 31 0.69 -3.92 -5.74
CA TRP A 31 0.92 -4.80 -6.88
C TRP A 31 0.88 -6.28 -6.47
N CYS A 32 1.48 -6.64 -5.33
CA CYS A 32 1.42 -7.99 -4.78
C CYS A 32 -0.02 -8.43 -4.46
N ASP A 33 -0.84 -7.53 -3.91
CA ASP A 33 -2.25 -7.83 -3.63
C ASP A 33 -3.04 -8.09 -4.91
N ARG A 34 -2.78 -7.32 -5.97
CA ARG A 34 -3.37 -7.56 -7.30
C ARG A 34 -2.88 -8.87 -7.93
N ALA A 35 -1.58 -9.16 -7.82
CA ALA A 35 -1.02 -10.42 -8.32
C ALA A 35 -1.69 -11.62 -7.66
N ARG A 36 -1.89 -11.58 -6.33
CA ARG A 36 -2.61 -12.63 -5.60
C ARG A 36 -4.07 -12.75 -6.04
N PHE A 37 -4.73 -11.65 -6.30
CA PHE A 37 -6.11 -11.65 -6.83
C PHE A 37 -6.21 -12.37 -8.17
N HIS A 38 -5.21 -12.23 -9.04
CA HIS A 38 -5.12 -12.91 -10.32
C HIS A 38 -4.51 -14.32 -10.23
N GLY A 39 -4.33 -14.87 -9.02
CA GLY A 39 -3.85 -16.24 -8.79
C GLY A 39 -2.34 -16.42 -8.85
N TYR A 40 -1.55 -15.34 -8.99
CA TYR A 40 -0.10 -15.44 -8.99
C TYR A 40 0.46 -15.63 -7.58
N LYS A 41 1.53 -16.41 -7.49
CA LYS A 41 2.29 -16.59 -6.24
C LYS A 41 3.36 -15.50 -6.14
N VAL A 42 3.45 -14.90 -4.96
CA VAL A 42 4.52 -13.96 -4.62
C VAL A 42 5.40 -14.63 -3.58
N GLY A 43 6.69 -14.69 -3.84
CA GLY A 43 7.63 -15.40 -2.98
C GLY A 43 8.97 -14.68 -2.86
N ILE A 44 9.84 -15.23 -2.04
CA ILE A 44 11.23 -14.81 -1.85
C ILE A 44 12.13 -15.92 -2.36
N VAL A 45 13.20 -15.56 -3.07
CA VAL A 45 14.27 -16.46 -3.48
C VAL A 45 15.43 -16.33 -2.49
N PRO A 46 15.59 -17.25 -1.52
CA PRO A 46 16.58 -17.08 -0.43
C PRO A 46 18.03 -17.08 -0.92
N ALA A 47 18.29 -17.70 -2.07
CA ALA A 47 19.63 -17.75 -2.68
C ALA A 47 20.01 -16.43 -3.39
N ALA A 48 19.02 -15.60 -3.74
CA ALA A 48 19.28 -14.29 -4.37
C ALA A 48 19.76 -13.29 -3.34
N ARG A 49 20.87 -12.65 -3.61
CA ARG A 49 21.45 -11.62 -2.74
C ARG A 49 21.60 -10.32 -3.51
N ALA A 50 21.25 -9.23 -2.85
CA ALA A 50 21.46 -7.89 -3.38
C ALA A 50 21.89 -6.95 -2.25
N VAL A 51 22.78 -6.03 -2.55
CA VAL A 51 23.17 -4.98 -1.62
C VAL A 51 22.31 -3.76 -1.88
N HIS A 52 21.58 -3.32 -0.86
CA HIS A 52 20.83 -2.07 -0.90
C HIS A 52 21.60 -1.02 -0.10
N ASP A 53 22.44 -0.27 -0.78
CA ASP A 53 23.21 0.82 -0.18
C ASP A 53 22.28 1.99 0.17
N ARG A 54 21.79 1.97 1.39
CA ARG A 54 20.94 3.03 1.93
C ARG A 54 21.51 3.53 3.25
N ALA A 55 22.07 4.74 3.22
CA ALA A 55 22.51 5.40 4.43
C ALA A 55 21.33 5.55 5.43
N TYR A 56 21.58 5.25 6.71
CA TYR A 56 20.64 5.52 7.78
C TYR A 56 20.39 7.02 7.85
N ARG A 57 19.14 7.42 7.82
CA ARG A 57 18.70 8.82 8.01
C ARG A 57 17.58 8.83 9.03
N GLU A 58 17.68 9.70 10.01
CA GLU A 58 16.55 10.02 10.88
C GLU A 58 15.44 10.65 10.05
N GLU A 59 14.24 10.13 10.20
CA GLU A 59 13.07 10.65 9.48
C GLU A 59 12.19 11.43 10.44
N PRO A 60 11.69 12.63 10.05
CA PRO A 60 10.71 13.37 10.83
C PRO A 60 9.48 12.51 11.16
N LYS A 61 8.92 12.70 12.37
CA LYS A 61 7.76 11.93 12.85
C LYS A 61 6.58 11.99 11.88
N GLU A 62 6.35 13.12 11.25
CA GLU A 62 5.29 13.33 10.25
C GLU A 62 5.48 12.42 9.04
N LYS A 63 6.72 12.28 8.56
CA LYS A 63 7.05 11.40 7.43
C LYS A 63 6.86 9.93 7.78
N VAL A 64 7.21 9.54 9.02
CA VAL A 64 6.98 8.18 9.54
C VAL A 64 5.49 7.88 9.61
N ILE A 65 4.68 8.83 10.12
CA ILE A 65 3.22 8.70 10.19
C ILE A 65 2.63 8.61 8.77
N TYR A 66 3.05 9.48 7.86
CA TYR A 66 2.62 9.44 6.46
C TYR A 66 2.89 8.06 5.84
N ARG A 67 4.12 7.56 5.92
CA ARG A 67 4.48 6.26 5.35
C ARG A 67 3.73 5.10 5.99
N ASN A 68 3.74 5.02 7.33
CA ASN A 68 3.24 3.84 8.03
C ASN A 68 1.72 3.83 8.23
N TYR A 69 1.09 5.00 8.25
CA TYR A 69 -0.34 5.10 8.42
C TYR A 69 -1.05 5.42 7.10
N TYR A 70 -0.75 6.56 6.47
CA TYR A 70 -1.49 7.02 5.29
C TYR A 70 -1.32 6.06 4.12
N MET A 71 -0.07 5.76 3.74
CA MET A 71 0.20 4.85 2.64
C MET A 71 -0.25 3.41 2.95
N GLY A 72 -0.02 2.92 4.17
CA GLY A 72 -0.50 1.61 4.59
C GLY A 72 -2.03 1.50 4.59
N SER A 73 -2.75 2.57 4.92
CA SER A 73 -4.21 2.62 4.83
C SER A 73 -4.70 2.68 3.39
N LEU A 74 -4.02 3.44 2.53
CA LEU A 74 -4.33 3.51 1.10
C LEU A 74 -4.16 2.14 0.42
N VAL A 75 -3.07 1.40 0.72
CA VAL A 75 -2.86 0.03 0.24
C VAL A 75 -4.06 -0.85 0.62
N ARG A 76 -4.48 -0.81 1.89
CA ARG A 76 -5.63 -1.59 2.37
C ARG A 76 -6.93 -1.23 1.67
N LEU A 77 -7.21 0.06 1.47
CA LEU A 77 -8.41 0.50 0.77
C LEU A 77 -8.39 0.06 -0.71
N CYS A 78 -7.22 -0.01 -1.32
CA CYS A 78 -7.03 -0.46 -2.71
C CYS A 78 -6.97 -1.99 -2.86
N ASP A 79 -6.91 -2.76 -1.77
CA ASP A 79 -6.88 -4.23 -1.81
C ASP A 79 -8.17 -4.79 -2.39
N ILE A 80 -8.07 -5.37 -3.60
CA ILE A 80 -9.22 -5.93 -4.35
C ILE A 80 -9.62 -7.33 -3.89
N ASN A 81 -8.83 -8.00 -3.04
CA ASN A 81 -9.13 -9.33 -2.51
C ASN A 81 -10.25 -9.33 -1.46
N ARG A 82 -10.60 -8.16 -0.94
CA ARG A 82 -11.62 -7.99 0.09
C ARG A 82 -12.61 -6.90 -0.26
N PRO A 83 -13.84 -6.91 0.28
CA PRO A 83 -14.82 -5.86 0.07
C PRO A 83 -14.32 -4.50 0.58
N LEU A 84 -14.66 -3.43 -0.13
CA LEU A 84 -14.22 -2.07 0.25
C LEU A 84 -14.74 -1.66 1.63
N TRP A 85 -15.97 -2.03 1.99
CA TRP A 85 -16.55 -1.70 3.30
C TRP A 85 -15.77 -2.32 4.47
N GLU A 86 -15.29 -3.58 4.32
CA GLU A 86 -14.46 -4.25 5.31
C GLU A 86 -13.13 -3.49 5.50
N ARG A 87 -12.50 -3.11 4.39
CA ARG A 87 -11.24 -2.35 4.40
C ARG A 87 -11.43 -0.95 4.99
N PHE A 88 -12.55 -0.32 4.68
CA PHE A 88 -12.88 0.99 5.24
C PHE A 88 -13.07 0.93 6.76
N LEU A 89 -13.85 -0.04 7.25
CA LEU A 89 -14.03 -0.26 8.69
C LEU A 89 -12.68 -0.50 9.39
N TYR A 90 -11.83 -1.35 8.80
CA TYR A 90 -10.49 -1.57 9.33
C TYR A 90 -9.69 -0.26 9.42
N VAL A 91 -9.70 0.58 8.38
CA VAL A 91 -8.97 1.84 8.37
C VAL A 91 -9.53 2.82 9.40
N CYS A 92 -10.83 2.84 9.65
CA CYS A 92 -11.44 3.62 10.74
C CYS A 92 -10.85 3.24 12.11
N LEU A 93 -10.86 1.94 12.44
CA LEU A 93 -10.30 1.43 13.69
C LEU A 93 -8.78 1.68 13.77
N PHE A 94 -8.08 1.44 12.67
CA PHE A 94 -6.65 1.67 12.58
C PHE A 94 -6.26 3.14 12.80
N THR A 95 -7.11 4.09 12.37
CA THR A 95 -6.92 5.53 12.62
C THR A 95 -6.89 5.83 14.11
N LEU A 96 -7.84 5.29 14.88
CA LEU A 96 -7.91 5.48 16.32
C LEU A 96 -6.65 4.93 17.02
N VAL A 97 -6.29 3.67 16.69
CA VAL A 97 -5.11 3.02 17.27
C VAL A 97 -3.84 3.81 16.96
N LYS A 98 -3.68 4.31 15.74
CA LYS A 98 -2.49 5.08 15.34
C LYS A 98 -2.47 6.49 15.92
N ALA A 99 -3.62 7.13 16.10
CA ALA A 99 -3.70 8.41 16.78
C ALA A 99 -3.19 8.30 18.23
N VAL A 100 -3.64 7.28 18.95
CA VAL A 100 -3.16 6.97 20.31
C VAL A 100 -1.68 6.63 20.30
N LYS A 101 -1.24 5.69 19.45
CA LYS A 101 0.16 5.25 19.37
C LYS A 101 1.14 6.39 19.09
N TYR A 102 0.77 7.32 18.23
CA TYR A 102 1.65 8.44 17.86
C TYR A 102 1.47 9.69 18.75
N GLY A 103 0.43 9.71 19.61
CA GLY A 103 0.06 10.91 20.38
C GLY A 103 -0.17 12.09 19.44
N SER A 104 -0.89 11.92 18.33
CA SER A 104 -0.99 12.90 17.26
C SER A 104 -2.35 12.84 16.57
N ILE A 105 -2.83 14.02 16.15
CA ILE A 105 -4.06 14.16 15.35
C ILE A 105 -3.80 13.91 13.83
N LEU A 106 -2.55 13.76 13.40
CA LEU A 106 -2.20 13.55 11.99
C LEU A 106 -2.92 12.35 11.35
N PRO A 107 -3.11 11.20 12.04
CA PRO A 107 -3.90 10.11 11.48
C PRO A 107 -5.33 10.52 11.07
N PHE A 108 -6.00 11.39 11.83
CA PHE A 108 -7.34 11.88 11.46
C PHE A 108 -7.30 12.82 10.25
N LYS A 109 -6.29 13.69 10.14
CA LYS A 109 -6.11 14.53 8.95
C LYS A 109 -5.87 13.69 7.70
N HIS A 110 -5.03 12.66 7.80
CA HIS A 110 -4.79 11.72 6.71
C HIS A 110 -6.02 10.88 6.39
N PHE A 111 -6.78 10.45 7.40
CA PHE A 111 -8.05 9.72 7.19
C PHE A 111 -9.04 10.56 6.38
N ARG A 112 -9.21 11.85 6.72
CA ARG A 112 -10.05 12.76 5.93
C ARG A 112 -9.60 12.84 4.45
N SER A 113 -8.30 12.84 4.19
CA SER A 113 -7.77 12.80 2.83
C SER A 113 -8.11 11.49 2.11
N LEU A 114 -8.00 10.34 2.80
CA LEU A 114 -8.39 9.04 2.25
C LEU A 114 -9.87 8.95 1.92
N VAL A 115 -10.74 9.52 2.78
CA VAL A 115 -12.19 9.60 2.52
C VAL A 115 -12.48 10.39 1.25
N ARG A 116 -11.79 11.50 1.02
CA ARG A 116 -11.92 12.30 -0.22
C ARG A 116 -11.48 11.54 -1.47
N MET A 117 -10.52 10.62 -1.34
CA MET A 117 -10.01 9.79 -2.43
C MET A 117 -10.85 8.52 -2.70
N LEU A 118 -11.91 8.28 -1.95
CA LEU A 118 -12.75 7.07 -2.14
C LEU A 118 -13.26 6.87 -3.57
N PRO A 119 -13.67 7.92 -4.32
CA PRO A 119 -14.08 7.76 -5.73
C PRO A 119 -12.94 7.19 -6.60
N GLU A 120 -11.74 7.75 -6.47
CA GLU A 120 -10.54 7.33 -7.22
C GLU A 120 -10.11 5.90 -6.81
N ILE A 121 -10.17 5.59 -5.51
CA ILE A 121 -9.92 4.25 -4.99
C ILE A 121 -10.91 3.24 -5.58
N ARG A 122 -12.20 3.57 -5.65
CA ARG A 122 -13.23 2.71 -6.28
C ARG A 122 -12.93 2.48 -7.76
N GLN A 123 -12.59 3.53 -8.48
CA GLN A 123 -12.22 3.44 -9.89
C GLN A 123 -10.98 2.55 -10.09
N ALA A 124 -9.93 2.76 -9.31
CA ALA A 124 -8.72 1.94 -9.37
C ALA A 124 -9.01 0.46 -9.05
N ARG A 125 -9.85 0.18 -8.05
CA ARG A 125 -10.28 -1.19 -7.72
C ARG A 125 -11.06 -1.87 -8.84
N GLN A 126 -11.83 -1.13 -9.61
CA GLN A 126 -12.57 -1.65 -10.78
C GLN A 126 -11.63 -1.90 -11.95
N ALA A 127 -10.68 -1.01 -12.19
CA ALA A 127 -9.74 -1.11 -13.30
C ALA A 127 -8.76 -2.29 -13.19
N PHE A 128 -8.52 -2.80 -11.97
CA PHE A 128 -7.58 -3.89 -11.70
C PHE A 128 -8.26 -5.23 -11.36
N ARG A 129 -9.54 -5.37 -11.54
CA ARG A 129 -10.29 -6.63 -11.44
C ARG A 129 -10.45 -7.28 -12.81
#